data_97415d011124448baba052890662525f
#
_entry.id   97415d011124448baba052890662525f
#
_cell.length_a   1.000
_cell.length_b   1.000
_cell.length_c   1.000
_cell.angle_alpha   90.00
_cell.angle_beta   90.00
_cell.angle_gamma   90.00
#
_symmetry.space_group_name_H-M   'P 1'
#
loop_
_entity.id
_entity.type
_entity.pdbx_description
1 polymer ?
#
loop_
_entity_poly.entity_id
_entity_poly.type
_entity_poly.pdbx_seq_one_letter_code
_entity_poly.pdbx_strand_id
1 'polypeptide(L)'
;MPYIGNSHQVGDHINNFKVLDDISSYTATFDGSSTDVVSTANETLRIVEHRFVQGQRVTYNNGGGSNIGGLSSGTAYYVSFDTANTIKLATSLVNANNGTLINLTSAGGGTTHTLTAAFDGTNTKFKLTHNSGESGRFNNATQLQVAI
;
A
#
# COMPACT_ATOMS: atom_id res chain seq x y z
N MET A 1 5.29 -44.38 -15.76
CA MET A 1 4.80 -43.85 -14.88
C MET A 1 5.48 -42.99 -13.87
N PRO A 2 6.62 -42.79 -14.01
CA PRO A 2 7.38 -42.02 -13.06
C PRO A 2 7.00 -40.57 -12.88
N TYR A 3 5.94 -40.14 -13.56
CA TYR A 3 5.66 -38.83 -13.44
C TYR A 3 5.15 -38.42 -12.12
N ILE A 4 5.08 -39.36 -11.22
CA ILE A 4 4.81 -39.06 -9.83
C ILE A 4 5.78 -38.04 -9.26
N GLY A 5 7.00 -38.06 -9.68
CA GLY A 5 7.96 -37.06 -9.28
C GLY A 5 7.61 -35.62 -9.71
N ASN A 6 6.88 -35.48 -10.78
CA ASN A 6 6.44 -34.16 -11.20
C ASN A 6 5.44 -33.54 -10.27
N SER A 7 4.60 -34.36 -9.63
CA SER A 7 3.67 -33.86 -8.64
C SER A 7 4.37 -33.27 -7.43
N HIS A 8 5.44 -33.90 -7.02
CA HIS A 8 6.23 -33.38 -5.91
C HIS A 8 6.91 -32.07 -6.26
N GLN A 9 7.43 -31.98 -7.47
CA GLN A 9 8.10 -30.77 -7.90
C GLN A 9 7.16 -29.58 -7.97
N VAL A 10 5.94 -29.83 -8.41
CA VAL A 10 4.93 -28.79 -8.45
C VAL A 10 4.53 -28.35 -7.03
N GLY A 11 4.36 -29.31 -6.14
CA GLY A 11 4.05 -29.04 -4.75
C GLY A 11 5.15 -28.25 -4.05
N ASP A 12 6.39 -28.63 -4.28
CA ASP A 12 7.52 -27.94 -3.69
C ASP A 12 7.64 -26.48 -4.15
N HIS A 13 7.30 -26.23 -5.40
CA HIS A 13 7.33 -24.88 -5.92
C HIS A 13 6.18 -24.00 -5.38
N ILE A 14 5.04 -24.59 -5.14
CA ILE A 14 3.89 -23.89 -4.60
C ILE A 14 4.07 -23.56 -3.13
N ASN A 15 4.81 -24.38 -2.41
CA ASN A 15 5.03 -24.18 -1.00
C ASN A 15 5.83 -22.92 -0.64
N ASN A 16 6.45 -22.33 -1.62
CA ASN A 16 7.15 -21.05 -1.43
C ASN A 16 6.22 -19.84 -1.48
N PHE A 17 4.97 -20.04 -1.85
CA PHE A 17 3.98 -19.00 -1.83
C PHE A 17 3.04 -19.20 -0.65
N LYS A 18 3.34 -18.58 0.44
CA LYS A 18 2.47 -18.57 1.59
C LYS A 18 1.60 -17.31 1.54
N VAL A 19 0.33 -17.49 1.22
CA VAL A 19 -0.65 -16.48 1.54
C VAL A 19 -0.78 -16.52 3.05
N LEU A 20 -0.39 -15.46 3.71
CA LEU A 20 -0.65 -15.32 5.12
C LEU A 20 -2.17 -15.23 5.27
N ASP A 21 -2.75 -16.25 5.83
CA ASP A 21 -4.13 -16.21 6.28
C ASP A 21 -4.29 -14.98 7.17
N ASP A 22 -5.28 -14.16 6.85
CA ASP A 22 -5.63 -13.01 7.69
C ASP A 22 -5.00 -11.66 7.36
N ILE A 23 -4.60 -11.40 6.12
CA ILE A 23 -4.35 -10.03 5.69
C ILE A 23 -5.68 -9.38 5.31
N SER A 24 -6.43 -8.93 6.30
CA SER A 24 -7.63 -8.13 6.06
C SER A 24 -7.32 -6.67 5.80
N SER A 25 -6.14 -6.21 6.21
CA SER A 25 -5.71 -4.82 6.02
C SER A 25 -4.20 -4.67 6.15
N TYR A 26 -3.68 -3.58 5.59
CA TYR A 26 -2.33 -3.09 5.83
C TYR A 26 -2.41 -1.67 6.38
N THR A 27 -1.80 -1.43 7.54
CA THR A 27 -1.74 -0.12 8.17
C THR A 27 -0.30 0.35 8.27
N ALA A 28 -0.04 1.54 7.74
CA ALA A 28 1.22 2.25 7.94
C ALA A 28 1.01 3.36 8.96
N THR A 29 1.90 3.45 9.94
CA THR A 29 1.90 4.52 10.95
C THR A 29 3.04 5.48 10.68
N PHE A 30 2.80 6.77 10.84
CA PHE A 30 3.78 7.81 10.59
C PHE A 30 3.57 9.03 11.50
N ASP A 31 4.62 9.84 11.64
CA ASP A 31 4.55 11.08 12.42
C ASP A 31 3.94 12.21 11.59
N GLY A 32 2.67 12.48 11.81
CA GLY A 32 1.94 13.53 11.08
C GLY A 32 2.31 14.96 11.52
N SER A 33 3.03 15.13 12.63
CA SER A 33 3.49 16.43 13.11
C SER A 33 4.84 16.85 12.53
N SER A 34 5.57 15.91 11.94
CA SER A 34 6.90 16.16 11.41
C SER A 34 6.87 16.74 10.00
N THR A 35 7.56 17.86 9.80
CA THR A 35 7.75 18.46 8.47
C THR A 35 8.71 17.66 7.59
N ASP A 36 9.49 16.74 8.17
CA ASP A 36 10.31 15.79 7.41
C ASP A 36 9.47 14.64 6.85
N VAL A 37 8.29 14.42 7.40
CA VAL A 37 7.33 13.40 6.98
C VAL A 37 6.25 13.98 6.08
N VAL A 38 5.71 15.15 6.45
CA VAL A 38 4.66 15.85 5.70
C VAL A 38 5.28 17.00 4.92
N SER A 39 5.45 16.82 3.62
CA SER A 39 5.96 17.88 2.74
C SER A 39 4.81 18.60 2.04
N THR A 40 4.59 19.84 2.43
CA THR A 40 3.59 20.71 1.78
C THR A 40 4.08 21.29 0.45
N ALA A 41 5.38 21.29 0.22
CA ALA A 41 5.95 21.78 -1.03
C ALA A 41 5.86 20.76 -2.17
N ASN A 42 5.88 19.45 -1.81
CA ASN A 42 5.86 18.37 -2.78
C ASN A 42 4.56 17.53 -2.72
N GLU A 43 3.65 17.87 -1.81
CA GLU A 43 2.42 17.12 -1.57
C GLU A 43 2.67 15.65 -1.20
N THR A 44 3.75 15.37 -0.46
CA THR A 44 4.16 14.00 -0.13
C THR A 44 4.05 13.69 1.35
N LEU A 45 3.75 12.42 1.62
CA LEU A 45 3.91 11.79 2.93
C LEU A 45 5.06 10.79 2.86
N ARG A 46 6.05 10.96 3.74
CA ARG A 46 7.18 10.05 3.83
C ARG A 46 6.87 8.89 4.76
N ILE A 47 6.74 7.72 4.18
CA ILE A 47 6.50 6.46 4.89
C ILE A 47 7.51 5.45 4.36
N VAL A 48 8.55 5.20 5.12
CA VAL A 48 9.69 4.39 4.68
C VAL A 48 9.26 2.97 4.37
N GLU A 49 9.66 2.46 3.20
CA GLU A 49 9.34 1.10 2.74
C GLU A 49 7.85 0.76 2.77
N HIS A 50 7.00 1.72 2.45
CA HIS A 50 5.57 1.48 2.43
C HIS A 50 5.18 0.43 1.38
N ARG A 51 4.08 -0.26 1.63
CA ARG A 51 3.56 -1.30 0.75
C ARG A 51 2.41 -0.84 -0.14
N PHE A 52 2.12 0.45 -0.14
CA PHE A 52 1.05 0.99 -0.96
C PHE A 52 1.43 1.00 -2.44
N VAL A 53 0.42 0.83 -3.29
CA VAL A 53 0.57 0.85 -4.75
C VAL A 53 -0.30 1.93 -5.38
N GLN A 54 -0.01 2.27 -6.64
CA GLN A 54 -0.77 3.26 -7.40
C GLN A 54 -2.27 2.94 -7.40
N GLY A 55 -3.08 3.91 -7.04
CA GLY A 55 -4.54 3.81 -7.05
C GLY A 55 -5.15 3.00 -5.92
N GLN A 56 -4.36 2.61 -4.91
CA GLN A 56 -4.88 1.90 -3.75
C GLN A 56 -5.72 2.83 -2.87
N ARG A 57 -6.89 2.34 -2.44
CA ARG A 57 -7.74 3.08 -1.52
C ARG A 57 -7.22 2.90 -0.10
N VAL A 58 -7.06 4.01 0.61
CA VAL A 58 -6.58 4.05 2.00
C VAL A 58 -7.48 4.94 2.84
N THR A 59 -7.64 4.61 4.11
CA THR A 59 -8.34 5.47 5.07
C THR A 59 -7.31 6.16 5.96
N TYR A 60 -7.38 7.48 6.02
CA TYR A 60 -6.53 8.29 6.89
C TYR A 60 -7.13 8.41 8.28
N ASN A 61 -6.28 8.31 9.31
CA ASN A 61 -6.65 8.60 10.68
C ASN A 61 -5.54 9.41 11.37
N ASN A 62 -5.91 10.41 12.12
CA ASN A 62 -4.98 11.33 12.80
C ASN A 62 -4.48 10.83 14.16
N GLY A 63 -4.82 9.58 14.54
CA GLY A 63 -4.34 8.97 15.78
C GLY A 63 -4.73 9.70 17.06
N GLY A 64 -5.77 10.54 17.02
CA GLY A 64 -6.18 11.38 18.15
C GLY A 64 -5.51 12.75 18.21
N GLY A 65 -4.63 13.05 17.25
CA GLY A 65 -4.03 14.37 17.08
C GLY A 65 -4.87 15.33 16.23
N SER A 66 -4.26 16.35 15.66
CA SER A 66 -4.90 17.21 14.67
C SER A 66 -4.62 16.74 13.25
N ASN A 67 -5.55 16.97 12.35
CA ASN A 67 -5.41 16.56 10.96
C ASN A 67 -4.23 17.25 10.27
N ILE A 68 -3.59 16.54 9.33
CA ILE A 68 -2.75 17.18 8.31
C ILE A 68 -3.64 18.08 7.47
N GLY A 69 -3.19 19.28 7.19
CA GLY A 69 -3.97 20.24 6.38
C GLY A 69 -4.22 19.67 4.98
N GLY A 70 -5.48 19.67 4.57
CA GLY A 70 -5.94 19.03 3.34
C GLY A 70 -6.53 17.63 3.54
N LEU A 71 -6.30 17.00 4.71
CA LEU A 71 -6.83 15.67 5.03
C LEU A 71 -7.87 15.75 6.16
N SER A 72 -8.76 14.76 6.20
CA SER A 72 -9.76 14.62 7.28
C SER A 72 -9.71 13.19 7.82
N SER A 73 -9.62 13.06 9.14
CA SER A 73 -9.60 11.76 9.81
C SER A 73 -10.87 10.97 9.53
N GLY A 74 -10.71 9.67 9.28
CA GLY A 74 -11.80 8.78 8.90
C GLY A 74 -12.15 8.81 7.40
N THR A 75 -11.51 9.66 6.62
CA THR A 75 -11.81 9.81 5.19
C THR A 75 -10.94 8.88 4.34
N ALA A 76 -11.53 8.33 3.29
CA ALA A 76 -10.82 7.52 2.32
C ALA A 76 -10.19 8.38 1.22
N TYR A 77 -8.97 8.04 0.88
CA TYR A 77 -8.17 8.65 -0.18
C TYR A 77 -7.59 7.58 -1.08
N TYR A 78 -6.99 7.99 -2.19
CA TYR A 78 -6.36 7.11 -3.16
C TYR A 78 -4.88 7.45 -3.30
N VAL A 79 -4.04 6.43 -3.26
CA VAL A 79 -2.59 6.59 -3.33
C VAL A 79 -2.18 6.93 -4.75
N SER A 80 -1.42 8.02 -4.90
CA SER A 80 -0.58 8.27 -6.05
C SER A 80 0.85 7.90 -5.65
N PHE A 81 1.37 6.83 -6.23
CA PHE A 81 2.70 6.32 -5.91
C PHE A 81 3.77 7.31 -6.37
N ASP A 82 4.69 7.62 -5.50
CA ASP A 82 5.82 8.51 -5.79
C ASP A 82 7.14 7.73 -5.77
N THR A 83 7.57 7.26 -4.61
CA THR A 83 8.77 6.40 -4.45
C THR A 83 8.48 5.27 -3.47
N ALA A 84 9.45 4.40 -3.22
CA ALA A 84 9.33 3.35 -2.19
C ALA A 84 9.15 3.92 -0.77
N ASN A 85 9.49 5.19 -0.55
CA ASN A 85 9.47 5.85 0.75
C ASN A 85 8.52 7.04 0.83
N THR A 86 7.88 7.43 -0.26
CA THR A 86 6.98 8.58 -0.32
C THR A 86 5.75 8.28 -1.18
N ILE A 87 4.61 8.77 -0.71
CA ILE A 87 3.34 8.71 -1.44
C ILE A 87 2.70 10.08 -1.49
N LYS A 88 1.79 10.24 -2.43
CA LYS A 88 0.86 11.37 -2.53
C LYS A 88 -0.56 10.84 -2.45
N LEU A 89 -1.50 11.70 -2.12
CA LEU A 89 -2.91 11.32 -1.98
C LEU A 89 -3.80 12.10 -2.94
N ALA A 90 -4.87 11.46 -3.35
CA ALA A 90 -5.92 12.04 -4.19
C ALA A 90 -7.30 11.69 -3.65
N THR A 91 -8.31 12.45 -4.05
CA THR A 91 -9.69 12.28 -3.59
C THR A 91 -10.44 11.16 -4.31
N SER A 92 -9.91 10.69 -5.44
CA SER A 92 -10.50 9.60 -6.23
C SER A 92 -9.41 8.80 -6.95
N LEU A 93 -9.78 7.60 -7.41
CA LEU A 93 -8.90 6.77 -8.23
C LEU A 93 -8.50 7.48 -9.53
N VAL A 94 -9.46 8.16 -10.17
CA VAL A 94 -9.21 8.91 -11.39
C VAL A 94 -8.18 10.03 -11.14
N ASN A 95 -8.36 10.77 -10.05
CA ASN A 95 -7.44 11.83 -9.67
C ASN A 95 -6.06 11.31 -9.35
N ALA A 96 -5.94 10.17 -8.66
CA ALA A 96 -4.66 9.54 -8.38
C ALA A 96 -3.91 9.14 -9.67
N ASN A 97 -4.64 8.62 -10.65
CA ASN A 97 -4.07 8.20 -11.93
C ASN A 97 -3.72 9.39 -12.84
N ASN A 98 -4.44 10.50 -12.72
CA ASN A 98 -4.21 11.70 -13.53
C ASN A 98 -3.24 12.69 -12.86
N GLY A 99 -2.79 12.42 -11.64
CA GLY A 99 -1.90 13.32 -10.91
C GLY A 99 -2.60 14.55 -10.33
N THR A 100 -3.93 14.52 -10.17
CA THR A 100 -4.68 15.57 -9.45
C THR A 100 -4.63 15.25 -7.95
N LEU A 101 -3.68 15.87 -7.26
CA LEU A 101 -3.33 15.55 -5.88
C LEU A 101 -4.04 16.45 -4.88
N ILE A 102 -4.11 15.98 -3.64
CA ILE A 102 -4.55 16.80 -2.52
C ILE A 102 -3.43 17.79 -2.17
N ASN A 103 -3.81 19.05 -2.04
CA ASN A 103 -2.91 20.10 -1.57
C ASN A 103 -2.76 19.98 -0.05
N LEU A 104 -1.57 19.59 0.40
CA LEU A 104 -1.23 19.53 1.81
C LEU A 104 -0.82 20.92 2.29
N THR A 105 -1.59 21.51 3.20
CA THR A 105 -1.39 22.91 3.61
C THR A 105 -0.61 23.09 4.91
N SER A 106 -0.52 22.02 5.71
CA SER A 106 0.24 22.02 6.97
C SER A 106 0.51 20.61 7.44
N ALA A 107 1.55 20.42 8.25
CA ALA A 107 1.64 19.23 9.10
C ALA A 107 0.47 19.23 10.10
N GLY A 108 0.13 18.05 10.60
CA GLY A 108 -0.86 17.86 11.64
C GLY A 108 -0.27 17.95 13.04
N GLY A 109 -0.91 17.31 13.99
CA GLY A 109 -0.41 17.16 15.36
C GLY A 109 -0.54 15.72 15.81
N GLY A 110 0.53 15.17 16.38
CA GLY A 110 0.59 13.79 16.83
C GLY A 110 1.49 12.89 15.97
N THR A 111 2.07 11.90 16.62
CA THR A 111 3.09 11.02 16.02
C THR A 111 2.54 9.68 15.53
N THR A 112 1.24 9.46 15.66
CA THR A 112 0.58 8.17 15.40
C THR A 112 -0.50 8.25 14.33
N HIS A 113 -0.28 9.06 13.29
CA HIS A 113 -1.16 9.09 12.13
C HIS A 113 -1.06 7.78 11.37
N THR A 114 -2.15 7.34 10.77
CA THR A 114 -2.19 6.08 10.03
C THR A 114 -2.84 6.23 8.66
N LEU A 115 -2.38 5.39 7.73
CA LEU A 115 -3.07 5.07 6.49
C LEU A 115 -3.33 3.58 6.45
N THR A 116 -4.59 3.20 6.33
CA THR A 116 -5.02 1.80 6.31
C THR A 116 -5.64 1.44 4.97
N ALA A 117 -5.07 0.44 4.31
CA ALA A 117 -5.65 -0.20 3.14
C ALA A 117 -6.36 -1.48 3.59
N ALA A 118 -7.69 -1.50 3.52
CA ALA A 118 -8.49 -2.69 3.81
C ALA A 118 -8.60 -3.58 2.57
N PHE A 119 -8.53 -4.89 2.75
CA PHE A 119 -8.71 -5.88 1.69
C PHE A 119 -10.07 -6.56 1.85
N ASP A 120 -11.10 -5.77 1.83
CA ASP A 120 -12.49 -6.17 2.09
C ASP A 120 -13.34 -6.29 0.80
N GLY A 121 -12.69 -6.36 -0.36
CA GLY A 121 -13.35 -6.36 -1.65
C GLY A 121 -13.56 -4.97 -2.26
N THR A 122 -13.44 -3.90 -1.48
CA THR A 122 -13.48 -2.52 -1.99
C THR A 122 -12.11 -2.04 -2.48
N ASN A 123 -11.06 -2.72 -2.04
CA ASN A 123 -9.69 -2.45 -2.40
C ASN A 123 -9.08 -3.68 -3.08
N THR A 124 -8.95 -3.64 -4.38
CA THR A 124 -8.49 -4.78 -5.19
C THR A 124 -6.99 -4.75 -5.48
N LYS A 125 -6.28 -3.75 -4.95
CA LYS A 125 -4.84 -3.59 -5.21
C LYS A 125 -4.03 -3.85 -3.95
N PHE A 126 -3.02 -4.67 -4.08
CA PHE A 126 -2.04 -4.92 -3.04
C PHE A 126 -0.68 -5.19 -3.65
N LYS A 127 0.36 -4.95 -2.88
CA LYS A 127 1.73 -5.22 -3.29
C LYS A 127 2.16 -6.60 -2.79
N LEU A 128 2.54 -7.46 -3.71
CA LEU A 128 3.24 -8.68 -3.38
C LEU A 128 4.74 -8.41 -3.31
N THR A 129 5.32 -8.71 -2.17
CA THR A 129 6.76 -8.64 -2.01
C THR A 129 7.33 -10.04 -2.17
N HIS A 130 8.17 -10.20 -3.12
CA HIS A 130 8.86 -11.44 -3.40
C HIS A 130 10.06 -11.59 -2.46
N ASN A 131 10.28 -12.78 -1.96
CA ASN A 131 11.41 -13.06 -1.10
C ASN A 131 12.70 -13.09 -1.91
N SER A 132 13.75 -12.48 -1.41
CA SER A 132 15.00 -12.19 -2.14
C SER A 132 15.80 -13.39 -2.64
N GLY A 133 15.36 -14.61 -2.45
CA GLY A 133 16.01 -15.81 -3.01
C GLY A 133 15.28 -16.42 -4.19
N GLU A 134 14.16 -15.85 -4.59
CA GLU A 134 13.22 -16.50 -5.51
C GLU A 134 13.12 -15.80 -6.87
N SER A 135 14.24 -15.35 -7.40
CA SER A 135 14.25 -14.63 -8.67
C SER A 135 13.70 -15.49 -9.82
N GLY A 136 12.90 -14.90 -10.66
CA GLY A 136 12.41 -15.52 -11.89
C GLY A 136 11.10 -16.29 -11.77
N ARG A 137 10.45 -16.27 -10.63
CA ARG A 137 9.22 -17.04 -10.41
C ARG A 137 7.97 -16.40 -10.98
N PHE A 138 7.95 -15.09 -11.11
CA PHE A 138 6.81 -14.36 -11.63
C PHE A 138 7.19 -13.67 -12.94
N ASN A 139 7.25 -14.46 -14.02
CA ASN A 139 7.72 -13.97 -15.30
C ASN A 139 6.64 -13.19 -16.07
N ASN A 140 5.39 -13.35 -15.70
CA ASN A 140 4.31 -12.57 -16.28
C ASN A 140 3.10 -12.47 -15.33
N ALA A 141 2.29 -11.47 -15.54
CA ALA A 141 1.14 -11.18 -14.70
C ALA A 141 0.04 -12.28 -14.74
N THR A 142 0.06 -13.16 -15.71
CA THR A 142 -0.93 -14.24 -15.83
C THR A 142 -0.62 -15.43 -14.90
N GLN A 143 0.59 -15.49 -14.35
CA GLN A 143 0.96 -16.53 -13.40
C GLN A 143 0.50 -16.24 -11.98
N LEU A 144 0.07 -15.03 -11.72
CA LEU A 144 -0.45 -14.63 -10.44
C LEU A 144 -1.94 -14.36 -10.54
N GLN A 145 -2.73 -15.40 -10.44
CA GLN A 145 -4.16 -15.27 -10.23
C GLN A 145 -4.43 -15.34 -8.73
N VAL A 146 -4.76 -14.22 -8.16
CA VAL A 146 -5.27 -14.16 -6.80
C VAL A 146 -6.79 -14.17 -6.91
N ALA A 147 -7.40 -15.28 -6.51
CA ALA A 147 -8.82 -15.34 -6.28
C ALA A 147 -9.12 -14.61 -4.96
N ILE A 148 -9.80 -13.53 -5.08
CA ILE A 148 -10.28 -12.77 -3.93
C ILE A 148 -11.73 -13.18 -3.67
#